data_03c8ff22dd6843a11de173bede578a6a
#
_entry.id   03c8ff22dd6843a11de173bede578a6a
#
_cell.length_a   1.000
_cell.length_b   1.000
_cell.length_c   1.000
_cell.angle_alpha   90.00
_cell.angle_beta   90.00
_cell.angle_gamma   90.00
#
_symmetry.space_group_name_H-M   'P 1'
#
loop_
_entity.id
_entity.type
_entity.pdbx_description
1 polymer ?
#
loop_
_entity_poly.entity_id
_entity_poly.type
_entity_poly.pdbx_seq_one_letter_code
_entity_poly.pdbx_strand_id
1 'polypeptide(L)'
;NGVIIITTKSGKEGKVQVDFGASYGFKKVTKLNKVMSPYDYVAYQYETGRTEEYGLFEDMDIWKTMEGTDYQDEIFGRTGNQQQYNVNVAGGSKQLTYSVSYAHNEEKSIMLGSGFKKDNINAKLKSELNKWLTLDFNARLSYSTIEGLSGGADTNESNAANSTVAN
;
A
#
# COMPACT_ATOMS: atom_id res chain seq x y z
N ASN A 1 16.92 3.12 27.87
CA ASN A 1 17.35 3.29 26.47
C ASN A 1 17.72 1.92 25.91
N GLY A 2 16.90 1.39 24.99
CA GLY A 2 17.15 0.11 24.31
C GLY A 2 17.82 0.34 22.95
N VAL A 3 18.69 -0.60 22.54
CA VAL A 3 19.30 -0.59 21.21
C VAL A 3 18.79 -1.80 20.45
N ILE A 4 18.28 -1.57 19.22
CA ILE A 4 17.90 -2.64 18.29
C ILE A 4 19.03 -2.77 17.27
N ILE A 5 19.71 -3.92 17.27
CA ILE A 5 20.74 -4.22 16.27
C ILE A 5 20.14 -5.15 15.23
N ILE A 6 20.07 -4.69 13.98
CA ILE A 6 19.61 -5.49 12.85
C ILE A 6 20.83 -5.93 12.04
N THR A 7 21.11 -7.23 12.04
CA THR A 7 22.16 -7.82 11.20
C THR A 7 21.52 -8.45 9.97
N THR A 8 21.86 -7.96 8.80
CA THR A 8 21.38 -8.50 7.53
C THR A 8 22.26 -9.68 7.09
N LYS A 9 21.65 -10.65 6.38
CA LYS A 9 22.37 -11.78 5.80
C LYS A 9 23.52 -11.27 4.90
N SER A 10 24.67 -11.87 5.01
CA SER A 10 25.84 -11.64 4.17
C SER A 10 26.21 -12.93 3.46
N GLY A 11 26.95 -12.83 2.37
CA GLY A 11 27.51 -13.99 1.70
C GLY A 11 28.40 -14.79 2.68
N LYS A 12 28.45 -16.09 2.49
CA LYS A 12 29.29 -17.00 3.26
C LYS A 12 30.19 -17.78 2.30
N GLU A 13 31.34 -18.24 2.80
CA GLU A 13 32.15 -19.19 2.08
C GLU A 13 31.34 -20.44 1.73
N GLY A 14 31.43 -20.92 0.49
CA GLY A 14 30.75 -22.08 0.02
C GLY A 14 30.20 -21.94 -1.39
N LYS A 15 29.43 -22.95 -1.79
CA LYS A 15 28.76 -22.98 -3.11
C LYS A 15 27.75 -21.84 -3.18
N VAL A 16 27.53 -21.37 -4.42
CA VAL A 16 26.47 -20.39 -4.71
C VAL A 16 25.13 -20.94 -4.25
N GLN A 17 24.43 -20.15 -3.47
CA GLN A 17 23.07 -20.42 -3.02
C GLN A 17 22.14 -19.40 -3.68
N VAL A 18 21.02 -19.88 -4.17
CA VAL A 18 19.96 -19.04 -4.75
C VAL A 18 18.69 -19.30 -3.95
N ASP A 19 18.19 -18.25 -3.32
CA ASP A 19 16.92 -18.28 -2.61
C ASP A 19 15.90 -17.51 -3.46
N PHE A 20 14.75 -18.10 -3.66
CA PHE A 20 13.61 -17.46 -4.32
C PHE A 20 12.39 -17.53 -3.41
N GLY A 21 11.68 -16.43 -3.32
CA GLY A 21 10.41 -16.35 -2.63
C GLY A 21 9.38 -15.60 -3.47
N ALA A 22 8.15 -16.06 -3.44
CA ALA A 22 7.03 -15.41 -4.06
C ALA A 22 5.80 -15.52 -3.15
N SER A 23 5.04 -14.45 -3.05
CA SER A 23 3.75 -14.47 -2.38
C SER A 23 2.73 -13.63 -3.14
N TYR A 24 1.49 -14.07 -3.10
CA TYR A 24 0.37 -13.37 -3.67
C TYR A 24 -0.78 -13.37 -2.68
N GLY A 25 -1.38 -12.22 -2.44
CA GLY A 25 -2.47 -12.06 -1.49
C GLY A 25 -3.59 -11.19 -2.06
N PHE A 26 -4.79 -11.41 -1.55
CA PHE A 26 -5.96 -10.60 -1.85
C PHE A 26 -6.35 -9.81 -0.61
N LYS A 27 -6.85 -8.59 -0.82
CA LYS A 27 -7.36 -7.71 0.22
C LYS A 27 -8.80 -7.34 -0.13
N LYS A 28 -9.69 -7.47 0.83
CA LYS A 28 -11.09 -7.06 0.69
C LYS A 28 -11.55 -6.40 1.98
N VAL A 29 -12.43 -5.42 1.84
CA VAL A 29 -13.12 -4.86 3.00
C VAL A 29 -13.93 -5.96 3.69
N THR A 30 -13.79 -6.10 4.98
CA THR A 30 -14.50 -7.10 5.78
C THR A 30 -15.91 -6.65 6.14
N LYS A 31 -16.12 -5.34 6.27
CA LYS A 31 -17.41 -4.76 6.63
C LYS A 31 -17.49 -3.31 6.16
N LEU A 32 -18.56 -2.98 5.49
CA LEU A 32 -18.97 -1.61 5.20
C LEU A 32 -20.05 -1.18 6.21
N ASN A 33 -20.17 0.10 6.45
CA ASN A 33 -21.25 0.65 7.25
C ASN A 33 -22.53 0.65 6.42
N LYS A 34 -23.67 0.41 7.06
CA LYS A 34 -24.95 0.59 6.40
C LYS A 34 -25.17 2.09 6.14
N VAL A 35 -25.47 2.43 4.92
CA VAL A 35 -25.89 3.79 4.53
C VAL A 35 -27.41 3.86 4.47
N MET A 36 -27.95 5.05 4.66
CA MET A 36 -29.39 5.29 4.53
C MET A 36 -29.82 5.13 3.06
N SER A 37 -31.01 4.60 2.86
CA SER A 37 -31.66 4.72 1.54
C SER A 37 -31.98 6.19 1.24
N PRO A 38 -32.21 6.56 -0.03
CA PRO A 38 -32.63 7.92 -0.37
C PRO A 38 -33.90 8.34 0.41
N TYR A 39 -34.83 7.44 0.56
CA TYR A 39 -36.06 7.66 1.34
C TYR A 39 -35.76 7.90 2.83
N ASP A 40 -34.95 7.04 3.45
CA ASP A 40 -34.61 7.17 4.87
C ASP A 40 -33.84 8.47 5.14
N TYR A 41 -32.97 8.88 4.20
CA TYR A 41 -32.26 10.14 4.30
C TYR A 41 -33.20 11.35 4.26
N VAL A 42 -34.12 11.37 3.31
CA VAL A 42 -35.09 12.47 3.19
C VAL A 42 -36.02 12.49 4.39
N ALA A 43 -36.51 11.35 4.85
CA ALA A 43 -37.33 11.25 6.06
C ALA A 43 -36.58 11.80 7.28
N TYR A 44 -35.31 11.43 7.45
CA TYR A 44 -34.46 11.94 8.53
C TYR A 44 -34.30 13.47 8.48
N GLN A 45 -34.15 14.06 7.26
CA GLN A 45 -34.05 15.52 7.13
C GLN A 45 -35.35 16.22 7.56
N TYR A 46 -36.52 15.66 7.23
CA TYR A 46 -37.79 16.20 7.72
C TYR A 46 -37.96 16.06 9.22
N GLU A 47 -37.63 14.90 9.78
CA GLU A 47 -37.73 14.65 11.24
C GLU A 47 -36.82 15.57 12.06
N THR A 48 -35.65 15.90 11.52
CA THR A 48 -34.67 16.76 12.20
C THR A 48 -34.85 18.25 11.93
N GLY A 49 -35.83 18.64 11.10
CA GLY A 49 -36.09 20.04 10.75
C GLY A 49 -35.00 20.69 9.89
N ARG A 50 -34.18 19.88 9.18
CA ARG A 50 -33.07 20.35 8.35
C ARG A 50 -33.43 20.60 6.88
N THR A 51 -34.69 20.59 6.55
CA THR A 51 -35.18 20.78 5.18
C THR A 51 -34.85 22.14 4.62
N GLU A 52 -34.76 23.19 5.45
CA GLU A 52 -34.36 24.53 5.02
C GLU A 52 -32.87 24.60 4.65
N GLU A 53 -32.03 23.85 5.34
CA GLU A 53 -30.58 23.82 5.13
C GLU A 53 -30.19 23.00 3.88
N TYR A 54 -30.89 21.88 3.65
CA TYR A 54 -30.56 20.92 2.59
C TYR A 54 -31.56 20.88 1.44
N GLY A 55 -32.50 21.81 1.38
CA GLY A 55 -33.53 21.92 0.37
C GLY A 55 -34.84 21.22 0.72
N LEU A 56 -35.89 21.60 0.02
CA LEU A 56 -37.20 20.94 0.13
C LEU A 56 -37.24 19.71 -0.74
N PHE A 57 -37.57 18.58 -0.14
CA PHE A 57 -37.79 17.33 -0.87
C PHE A 57 -39.30 17.16 -1.08
N GLU A 58 -39.80 17.68 -2.17
CA GLU A 58 -41.22 17.73 -2.41
C GLU A 58 -41.81 16.37 -2.65
N ASP A 59 -42.31 15.61 -2.81
CA ASP A 59 -42.82 14.28 -3.06
C ASP A 59 -41.98 13.15 -2.43
N MET A 60 -42.28 12.82 -1.19
CA MET A 60 -41.62 11.74 -0.44
C MET A 60 -41.72 10.37 -1.15
N ASP A 61 -42.75 10.13 -1.96
CA ASP A 61 -42.96 8.82 -2.56
C ASP A 61 -41.99 8.53 -3.72
N ILE A 62 -41.52 9.57 -4.38
CA ILE A 62 -40.50 9.44 -5.43
C ILE A 62 -39.22 8.79 -4.84
N TRP A 63 -38.83 9.17 -3.64
CA TRP A 63 -37.61 8.68 -2.99
C TRP A 63 -37.67 7.20 -2.62
N LYS A 64 -38.85 6.59 -2.53
CA LYS A 64 -39.01 5.15 -2.30
C LYS A 64 -38.58 4.30 -3.50
N THR A 65 -38.66 4.86 -4.68
CA THR A 65 -38.33 4.18 -5.94
C THR A 65 -36.93 4.52 -6.45
N MET A 66 -36.26 5.48 -5.84
CA MET A 66 -34.91 5.87 -6.21
C MET A 66 -33.87 4.90 -5.65
N GLU A 67 -32.99 4.41 -6.52
CA GLU A 67 -31.81 3.67 -6.10
C GLU A 67 -30.73 4.66 -5.62
N GLY A 68 -30.24 4.43 -4.42
CA GLY A 68 -29.12 5.18 -3.86
C GLY A 68 -27.79 4.62 -4.32
N THR A 69 -26.81 5.48 -4.48
CA THR A 69 -25.43 5.04 -4.72
C THR A 69 -24.73 4.84 -3.39
N ASP A 70 -24.22 3.62 -3.14
CA ASP A 70 -23.34 3.37 -2.02
C ASP A 70 -21.90 3.75 -2.39
N TYR A 71 -21.51 4.97 -2.06
CA TYR A 71 -20.16 5.47 -2.31
C TYR A 71 -19.07 4.71 -1.57
N GLN A 72 -19.40 4.02 -0.47
CA GLN A 72 -18.42 3.17 0.20
C GLN A 72 -18.08 1.95 -0.67
N ASP A 73 -19.09 1.36 -1.32
CA ASP A 73 -18.87 0.24 -2.23
C ASP A 73 -18.13 0.68 -3.49
N GLU A 74 -18.47 1.84 -4.05
CA GLU A 74 -17.77 2.41 -5.19
C GLU A 74 -16.28 2.67 -4.90
N ILE A 75 -15.95 3.17 -3.73
CA ILE A 75 -14.58 3.53 -3.36
C ILE A 75 -13.79 2.32 -2.83
N PHE A 76 -14.40 1.45 -2.01
CA PHE A 76 -13.74 0.38 -1.26
C PHE A 76 -14.24 -1.03 -1.60
N GLY A 77 -15.29 -1.17 -2.42
CA GLY A 77 -15.93 -2.47 -2.72
C GLY A 77 -15.08 -3.40 -3.58
N ARG A 78 -14.00 -2.90 -4.17
CA ARG A 78 -13.11 -3.70 -5.02
C ARG A 78 -12.19 -4.61 -4.20
N THR A 79 -11.72 -5.64 -4.85
CA THR A 79 -10.68 -6.51 -4.29
C THR A 79 -9.31 -5.96 -4.67
N GLY A 80 -8.52 -5.60 -3.66
CA GLY A 80 -7.11 -5.28 -3.82
C GLY A 80 -6.27 -6.56 -3.93
N ASN A 81 -5.06 -6.42 -4.41
CA ASN A 81 -4.08 -7.50 -4.42
C ASN A 81 -2.71 -7.02 -3.97
N GLN A 82 -1.93 -7.96 -3.46
CA GLN A 82 -0.55 -7.74 -3.09
C GLN A 82 0.29 -8.87 -3.64
N GLN A 83 1.39 -8.51 -4.27
CA GLN A 83 2.36 -9.48 -4.78
C GLN A 83 3.77 -9.08 -4.31
N GLN A 84 4.54 -10.10 -3.94
CA GLN A 84 5.91 -9.95 -3.49
C GLN A 84 6.76 -11.02 -4.16
N TYR A 85 7.89 -10.59 -4.69
CA TYR A 85 8.90 -11.47 -5.26
C TYR A 85 10.24 -11.09 -4.67
N ASN A 86 11.01 -12.08 -4.27
CA ASN A 86 12.37 -11.86 -3.81
C ASN A 86 13.28 -12.93 -4.36
N VAL A 87 14.46 -12.50 -4.77
CA VAL A 87 15.56 -13.36 -5.20
C VAL A 87 16.80 -12.94 -4.44
N ASN A 88 17.52 -13.90 -3.93
CA ASN A 88 18.83 -13.66 -3.31
C ASN A 88 19.83 -14.68 -3.86
N VAL A 89 20.97 -14.18 -4.27
CA VAL A 89 22.11 -14.99 -4.71
C VAL A 89 23.28 -14.67 -3.80
N ALA A 90 23.79 -15.66 -3.12
CA ALA A 90 24.91 -15.52 -2.21
C ALA A 90 25.91 -16.64 -2.37
N GLY A 91 27.18 -16.34 -2.16
CA GLY A 91 28.25 -17.33 -2.26
C GLY A 91 29.60 -16.70 -1.91
N GLY A 92 30.65 -17.49 -2.09
CA GLY A 92 31.97 -16.96 -1.94
C GLY A 92 33.04 -18.02 -1.66
N SER A 93 34.27 -17.54 -1.57
CA SER A 93 35.46 -18.26 -1.16
C SER A 93 35.98 -17.70 0.18
N LYS A 94 37.08 -18.23 0.70
CA LYS A 94 37.76 -17.67 1.88
C LYS A 94 38.15 -16.20 1.72
N GLN A 95 38.45 -15.79 0.50
CA GLN A 95 38.94 -14.43 0.20
C GLN A 95 37.86 -13.47 -0.25
N LEU A 96 36.75 -13.98 -0.78
CA LEU A 96 35.68 -13.17 -1.37
C LEU A 96 34.33 -13.76 -1.06
N THR A 97 33.48 -13.00 -0.38
CA THR A 97 32.06 -13.34 -0.19
C THR A 97 31.16 -12.28 -0.80
N TYR A 98 30.05 -12.69 -1.36
CA TYR A 98 29.09 -11.78 -1.99
C TYR A 98 27.66 -12.21 -1.71
N SER A 99 26.78 -11.23 -1.76
CA SER A 99 25.34 -11.44 -1.74
C SER A 99 24.68 -10.36 -2.57
N VAL A 100 23.84 -10.75 -3.51
CA VAL A 100 23.01 -9.83 -4.31
C VAL A 100 21.56 -10.25 -4.13
N SER A 101 20.72 -9.31 -3.77
CA SER A 101 19.29 -9.54 -3.60
C SER A 101 18.46 -8.51 -4.34
N TYR A 102 17.36 -8.98 -4.89
CA TYR A 102 16.30 -8.15 -5.47
C TYR A 102 14.99 -8.49 -4.78
N ALA A 103 14.22 -7.45 -4.44
CA ALA A 103 12.88 -7.62 -3.90
C ALA A 103 11.94 -6.64 -4.60
N HIS A 104 10.84 -7.18 -5.13
CA HIS A 104 9.73 -6.44 -5.72
C HIS A 104 8.50 -6.60 -4.84
N ASN A 105 7.86 -5.48 -4.53
CA ASN A 105 6.58 -5.43 -3.84
C ASN A 105 5.62 -4.57 -4.66
N GLU A 106 4.47 -5.11 -5.00
CA GLU A 106 3.38 -4.36 -5.63
C GLU A 106 2.11 -4.59 -4.83
N GLU A 107 1.39 -3.52 -4.57
CA GLU A 107 0.10 -3.53 -3.93
C GLU A 107 -0.87 -2.65 -4.70
N LYS A 108 -1.99 -3.24 -5.10
CA LYS A 108 -3.20 -2.52 -5.54
C LYS A 108 -4.16 -2.48 -4.37
N SER A 109 -4.44 -1.28 -3.90
CA SER A 109 -5.31 -1.07 -2.75
C SER A 109 -6.77 -1.44 -3.05
N ILE A 110 -7.54 -1.66 -1.99
CA ILE A 110 -9.01 -1.72 -2.06
C ILE A 110 -9.61 -0.35 -2.41
N MET A 111 -8.91 0.74 -2.10
CA MET A 111 -9.35 2.09 -2.44
C MET A 111 -9.06 2.39 -3.91
N LEU A 112 -10.05 2.95 -4.60
CA LEU A 112 -9.95 3.30 -6.02
C LEU A 112 -8.78 4.27 -6.25
N GLY A 113 -7.99 4.02 -7.30
CA GLY A 113 -6.88 4.89 -7.70
C GLY A 113 -5.67 4.86 -6.77
N SER A 114 -5.61 3.96 -5.77
CA SER A 114 -4.44 3.87 -4.89
C SER A 114 -3.66 2.58 -5.06
N GLY A 115 -2.36 2.70 -5.00
CA GLY A 115 -1.44 1.60 -5.18
C GLY A 115 -0.01 1.94 -4.74
N PHE A 116 0.81 0.91 -4.66
CA PHE A 116 2.19 1.04 -4.23
C PHE A 116 3.05 0.02 -4.97
N LYS A 117 4.19 0.47 -5.49
CA LYS A 117 5.22 -0.40 -6.07
C LYS A 117 6.56 -0.04 -5.45
N LYS A 118 7.35 -1.05 -5.13
CA LYS A 118 8.69 -0.84 -4.60
C LYS A 118 9.64 -1.93 -5.07
N ASP A 119 10.74 -1.49 -5.64
CA ASP A 119 11.86 -2.30 -6.05
C ASP A 119 13.06 -2.00 -5.16
N ASN A 120 13.70 -3.04 -4.64
CA ASN A 120 14.90 -2.93 -3.84
C ASN A 120 15.97 -3.84 -4.40
N ILE A 121 17.16 -3.30 -4.58
CA ILE A 121 18.37 -4.05 -4.94
C ILE A 121 19.37 -3.83 -3.83
N ASN A 122 19.93 -4.92 -3.30
CA ASN A 122 21.03 -4.86 -2.36
C ASN A 122 22.18 -5.72 -2.89
N ALA A 123 23.37 -5.15 -2.86
CA ALA A 123 24.60 -5.83 -3.22
C ALA A 123 25.60 -5.67 -2.09
N LYS A 124 26.12 -6.78 -1.62
CA LYS A 124 27.20 -6.82 -0.63
C LYS A 124 28.34 -7.63 -1.17
N LEU A 125 29.55 -7.14 -0.94
CA LEU A 125 30.77 -7.81 -1.31
C LEU A 125 31.77 -7.55 -0.20
N LYS A 126 32.36 -8.63 0.29
CA LYS A 126 33.46 -8.56 1.26
C LYS A 126 34.64 -9.33 0.69
N SER A 127 35.80 -8.69 0.60
CA SER A 127 37.03 -9.28 0.07
C SER A 127 38.23 -9.01 0.99
N GLU A 128 38.93 -10.07 1.36
CA GLU A 128 40.21 -9.99 2.05
C GLU A 128 41.31 -9.93 0.98
N LEU A 129 41.73 -8.70 0.65
CA LEU A 129 42.74 -8.46 -0.38
C LEU A 129 44.13 -8.88 0.12
N ASN A 130 44.40 -8.63 1.40
CA ASN A 130 45.65 -8.95 2.07
C ASN A 130 45.39 -9.22 3.57
N LYS A 131 46.40 -9.71 4.29
CA LYS A 131 46.31 -9.92 5.75
C LYS A 131 45.98 -8.65 6.56
N TRP A 132 46.21 -7.49 5.96
CA TRP A 132 45.96 -6.17 6.57
C TRP A 132 44.89 -5.33 5.86
N LEU A 133 44.35 -5.80 4.74
CA LEU A 133 43.38 -5.03 3.96
C LEU A 133 42.13 -5.87 3.63
N THR A 134 41.01 -5.43 4.17
CA THR A 134 39.68 -5.97 3.86
C THR A 134 38.86 -4.89 3.18
N LEU A 135 38.28 -5.20 2.04
CA LEU A 135 37.28 -4.39 1.37
C LEU A 135 35.89 -4.86 1.74
N ASP A 136 35.06 -3.97 2.23
CA ASP A 136 33.63 -4.22 2.48
C ASP A 136 32.82 -3.20 1.67
N PHE A 137 32.09 -3.70 0.68
CA PHE A 137 31.25 -2.89 -0.19
C PHE A 137 29.80 -3.25 0.03
N ASN A 138 28.93 -2.24 0.22
CA ASN A 138 27.52 -2.43 0.42
C ASN A 138 26.75 -1.33 -0.35
N ALA A 139 26.04 -1.74 -1.39
CA ALA A 139 25.17 -0.88 -2.17
C ALA A 139 23.70 -1.24 -1.95
N ARG A 140 22.86 -0.24 -1.76
CA ARG A 140 21.42 -0.38 -1.63
C ARG A 140 20.74 0.63 -2.53
N LEU A 141 19.91 0.13 -3.44
CA LEU A 141 19.08 0.93 -4.31
C LEU A 141 17.61 0.63 -4.00
N SER A 142 16.81 1.66 -3.90
CA SER A 142 15.37 1.53 -3.70
C SER A 142 14.66 2.50 -4.63
N TYR A 143 13.71 1.99 -5.37
CA TYR A 143 12.81 2.78 -6.19
C TYR A 143 11.38 2.47 -5.75
N SER A 144 10.56 3.51 -5.55
CA SER A 144 9.16 3.34 -5.16
C SER A 144 8.26 4.31 -5.89
N THR A 145 7.10 3.79 -6.30
CA THR A 145 6.00 4.57 -6.87
C THR A 145 4.79 4.40 -5.97
N ILE A 146 4.19 5.51 -5.58
CA ILE A 146 2.97 5.54 -4.81
C ILE A 146 1.92 6.18 -5.70
N GLU A 147 0.84 5.46 -5.95
CA GLU A 147 -0.35 5.94 -6.66
C GLU A 147 -1.43 6.21 -5.60
N GLY A 148 -2.10 7.33 -5.69
CA GLY A 148 -3.14 7.70 -4.75
C GLY A 148 -3.33 9.20 -4.67
N LEU A 149 -4.23 9.62 -3.82
CA LEU A 149 -4.40 11.03 -3.49
C LEU A 149 -3.12 11.52 -2.84
N SER A 150 -2.35 12.32 -3.57
CA SER A 150 -1.31 13.12 -2.94
C SER A 150 -2.00 14.14 -2.05
N GLY A 151 -2.12 13.83 -0.76
CA GLY A 151 -2.38 14.85 0.23
C GLY A 151 -1.22 15.82 0.16
N GLY A 152 -1.38 16.89 -0.61
CA GLY A 152 -0.51 18.04 -0.47
C GLY A 152 -0.52 18.42 1.00
N ALA A 153 0.62 18.77 1.56
CA ALA A 153 0.79 19.17 2.96
C ALA A 153 0.03 20.46 3.36
N ASP A 154 -1.06 20.79 2.70
CA ASP A 154 -1.96 21.87 2.99
C ASP A 154 -3.28 21.36 3.60
N THR A 155 -3.20 21.18 4.91
CA THR A 155 -4.18 21.66 5.91
C THR A 155 -5.65 21.65 5.54
N ASN A 156 -6.24 20.53 5.13
CA ASN A 156 -7.64 20.26 5.42
C ASN A 156 -7.95 18.81 5.12
N GLU A 157 -7.74 17.96 6.11
CA GLU A 157 -8.04 16.52 6.05
C GLU A 157 -9.51 16.22 5.65
N SER A 158 -10.41 17.20 5.75
CA SER A 158 -11.81 17.07 5.36
C SER A 158 -12.05 17.11 3.84
N ASN A 159 -11.12 17.63 3.04
CA ASN A 159 -11.31 17.79 1.60
C ASN A 159 -10.70 16.66 0.76
N ALA A 160 -9.83 15.84 1.33
CA ALA A 160 -9.18 14.75 0.58
C ALA A 160 -10.18 13.68 0.10
N ALA A 161 -11.19 13.36 0.90
CA ALA A 161 -12.23 12.42 0.53
C ALA A 161 -13.21 12.99 -0.53
N ASN A 162 -13.44 14.31 -0.50
CA ASN A 162 -14.33 14.96 -1.46
C ASN A 162 -13.69 15.19 -2.85
N SER A 163 -12.36 15.35 -2.92
CA SER A 163 -11.67 15.55 -4.20
C SER A 163 -11.59 14.28 -5.04
N THR A 164 -11.70 13.10 -4.42
CA THR A 164 -11.70 11.81 -5.15
C THR A 164 -13.02 11.53 -5.85
N VAL A 165 -14.10 12.17 -5.41
CA VAL A 165 -15.45 11.96 -5.97
C VAL A 165 -15.80 13.01 -7.04
N ALA A 166 -15.02 14.09 -7.15
CA ALA A 166 -15.32 15.24 -8.03
C ALA A 166 -14.57 15.21 -9.39
N ASN A 167 -13.77 14.18 -9.68
CA ASN A 167 -13.07 14.03 -10.98
C ASN A 167 -13.43 12.74 -11.69
#